data_b74c240b889465088b8a203e3a94d5e4
#
_entry.id   b74c240b889465088b8a203e3a94d5e4
#
_cell.length_a   1.000
_cell.length_b   1.000
_cell.length_c   1.000
_cell.angle_alpha   90.00
_cell.angle_beta   90.00
_cell.angle_gamma   90.00
#
_symmetry.space_group_name_H-M   'P 1'
#
loop_
_entity.id
_entity.type
_entity.pdbx_description
1 polymer ?
#
loop_
_entity_poly.entity_id
_entity_poly.type
_entity_poly.pdbx_seq_one_letter_code
_entity_poly.pdbx_strand_id
1 'polypeptide(L)'
;MKSSLLSGVHLVSILAQHQSLSSAASKLNITTGAVSQQLQLVEERLGFQVFERHARGIRLTDLGRKLLDSINPHLTAIEEAIEQAIKAVSRKPIRLKLTPSLAYKWLVPRLDDFQQSHPNIQVQIFAEGALVNSSSRDFDIAIDYGPIPYKFDGAELLMEECLIPVMSPDYFRKVCNTLNTSTQLVWENVTLLHDAMPWQSALKEQEWLYWAEKHQLELDVGQGHFFNRTDMAMAAAEAGVGVALARKALLNDEIKQQKLVAPLPAINANAGYFIITHCEAPETQLFKSWLKQQVVME
;
A
#
# COMPACT_ATOMS: atom_id res chain seq x y z
N MET A 1 -7.98 15.22 -42.28
CA MET A 1 -8.80 16.28 -41.62
C MET A 1 -7.87 17.45 -41.31
N LYS A 2 -8.21 18.69 -41.71
CA LYS A 2 -7.30 19.83 -41.43
C LYS A 2 -7.29 20.13 -39.95
N SER A 3 -6.15 20.09 -39.29
CA SER A 3 -5.92 20.30 -37.85
C SER A 3 -6.68 21.52 -37.27
N SER A 4 -6.82 22.57 -38.05
CA SER A 4 -7.52 23.80 -37.69
C SER A 4 -9.07 23.67 -37.54
N LEU A 5 -9.69 22.62 -38.07
CA LEU A 5 -11.14 22.40 -37.92
C LEU A 5 -11.47 21.78 -36.57
N LEU A 6 -10.63 20.85 -36.08
CA LEU A 6 -10.82 20.21 -34.78
C LEU A 6 -10.73 21.23 -33.64
N SER A 7 -9.73 22.11 -33.67
CA SER A 7 -9.59 23.20 -32.69
C SER A 7 -10.79 24.16 -32.73
N GLY A 8 -11.32 24.40 -33.94
CA GLY A 8 -12.49 25.24 -34.10
C GLY A 8 -13.77 24.62 -33.53
N VAL A 9 -13.95 23.32 -33.72
CA VAL A 9 -15.08 22.56 -33.16
C VAL A 9 -15.03 22.50 -31.64
N HIS A 10 -13.84 22.36 -31.05
CA HIS A 10 -13.67 22.43 -29.61
C HIS A 10 -14.03 23.85 -29.07
N LEU A 11 -13.63 24.91 -29.77
CA LEU A 11 -14.04 26.26 -29.42
C LEU A 11 -15.58 26.40 -29.43
N VAL A 12 -16.25 25.86 -30.44
CA VAL A 12 -17.72 25.88 -30.54
C VAL A 12 -18.38 25.16 -29.37
N SER A 13 -17.82 24.01 -28.95
CA SER A 13 -18.31 23.27 -27.76
C SER A 13 -18.19 24.10 -26.49
N ILE A 14 -17.07 24.82 -26.29
CA ILE A 14 -16.90 25.72 -25.15
C ILE A 14 -17.89 26.89 -25.23
N LEU A 15 -18.03 27.53 -26.39
CA LEU A 15 -18.95 28.65 -26.57
C LEU A 15 -20.41 28.30 -26.25
N ALA A 16 -20.81 27.08 -26.55
CA ALA A 16 -22.18 26.61 -26.29
C ALA A 16 -22.52 26.49 -24.78
N GLN A 17 -21.51 26.43 -23.94
CA GLN A 17 -21.68 26.43 -22.49
C GLN A 17 -21.79 27.83 -21.89
N HIS A 18 -21.63 28.88 -22.70
CA HIS A 18 -21.62 30.28 -22.27
C HIS A 18 -22.74 31.08 -22.94
N GLN A 19 -23.28 32.06 -22.21
CA GLN A 19 -24.34 32.93 -22.72
C GLN A 19 -23.83 34.07 -23.63
N SER A 20 -22.51 34.36 -23.60
CA SER A 20 -21.91 35.45 -24.37
C SER A 20 -20.47 35.13 -24.79
N LEU A 21 -20.03 35.75 -25.89
CA LEU A 21 -18.64 35.66 -26.34
C LEU A 21 -17.64 36.22 -25.31
N SER A 22 -18.03 37.20 -24.51
CA SER A 22 -17.15 37.81 -23.49
C SER A 22 -16.94 36.85 -22.31
N SER A 23 -17.99 36.12 -21.89
CA SER A 23 -17.88 35.10 -20.84
C SER A 23 -16.97 33.95 -21.28
N ALA A 24 -17.12 33.48 -22.51
CA ALA A 24 -16.26 32.45 -23.07
C ALA A 24 -14.81 32.90 -23.26
N ALA A 25 -14.61 34.17 -23.69
CA ALA A 25 -13.30 34.80 -23.85
C ALA A 25 -12.52 34.81 -22.52
N SER A 26 -13.20 35.18 -21.42
CA SER A 26 -12.61 35.15 -20.07
C SER A 26 -12.20 33.72 -19.67
N LYS A 27 -13.00 32.70 -19.96
CA LYS A 27 -12.68 31.30 -19.68
C LYS A 27 -11.48 30.79 -20.47
N LEU A 28 -11.36 31.26 -21.74
CA LEU A 28 -10.26 30.88 -22.63
C LEU A 28 -8.98 31.73 -22.48
N ASN A 29 -8.99 32.75 -21.60
CA ASN A 29 -7.91 33.71 -21.43
C ASN A 29 -7.51 34.41 -22.74
N ILE A 30 -8.47 34.75 -23.60
CA ILE A 30 -8.26 35.50 -24.86
C ILE A 30 -9.25 36.65 -24.95
N THR A 31 -9.06 37.52 -25.95
CA THR A 31 -9.97 38.66 -26.13
C THR A 31 -11.28 38.25 -26.82
N THR A 32 -12.37 38.96 -26.54
CA THR A 32 -13.68 38.74 -27.20
C THR A 32 -13.57 38.89 -28.73
N GLY A 33 -12.72 39.78 -29.23
CA GLY A 33 -12.44 39.92 -30.65
C GLY A 33 -11.80 38.69 -31.28
N ALA A 34 -10.86 38.06 -30.56
CA ALA A 34 -10.20 36.84 -31.01
C ALA A 34 -11.20 35.69 -31.07
N VAL A 35 -12.05 35.54 -30.04
CA VAL A 35 -13.12 34.52 -30.04
C VAL A 35 -14.08 34.70 -31.22
N SER A 36 -14.52 35.95 -31.47
CA SER A 36 -15.42 36.28 -32.56
C SER A 36 -14.81 35.96 -33.93
N GLN A 37 -13.52 36.27 -34.13
CA GLN A 37 -12.78 35.98 -35.36
C GLN A 37 -12.61 34.47 -35.56
N GLN A 38 -12.24 33.74 -34.52
CA GLN A 38 -12.12 32.27 -34.59
C GLN A 38 -13.44 31.61 -34.89
N LEU A 39 -14.55 32.04 -34.25
CA LEU A 39 -15.88 31.53 -34.55
C LEU A 39 -16.27 31.73 -35.99
N GLN A 40 -16.07 32.96 -36.54
CA GLN A 40 -16.35 33.28 -37.94
C GLN A 40 -15.60 32.35 -38.89
N LEU A 41 -14.29 32.13 -38.65
CA LEU A 41 -13.47 31.23 -39.46
C LEU A 41 -13.98 29.77 -39.42
N VAL A 42 -14.53 29.33 -38.29
CA VAL A 42 -15.13 27.99 -38.15
C VAL A 42 -16.45 27.90 -38.96
N GLU A 43 -17.31 28.88 -38.82
CA GLU A 43 -18.60 28.96 -39.53
C GLU A 43 -18.43 29.05 -41.05
N GLU A 44 -17.46 29.84 -41.51
CA GLU A 44 -17.05 29.91 -42.94
C GLU A 44 -16.60 28.54 -43.48
N ARG A 45 -15.85 27.76 -42.67
CA ARG A 45 -15.40 26.42 -43.07
C ARG A 45 -16.49 25.36 -43.03
N LEU A 46 -17.46 25.51 -42.13
CA LEU A 46 -18.60 24.64 -42.01
C LEU A 46 -19.65 24.95 -43.10
N GLY A 47 -19.65 26.17 -43.63
CA GLY A 47 -20.60 26.64 -44.60
C GLY A 47 -21.97 27.02 -44.01
N PHE A 48 -22.06 27.08 -42.69
CA PHE A 48 -23.27 27.51 -41.98
C PHE A 48 -22.94 28.16 -40.65
N GLN A 49 -23.89 28.98 -40.13
CA GLN A 49 -23.77 29.62 -38.84
C GLN A 49 -24.10 28.61 -37.72
N VAL A 50 -23.23 28.53 -36.73
CA VAL A 50 -23.42 27.67 -35.52
C VAL A 50 -24.16 28.46 -34.45
N PHE A 51 -23.93 29.79 -34.38
CA PHE A 51 -24.58 30.68 -33.41
C PHE A 51 -25.30 31.83 -34.10
N GLU A 52 -26.44 32.16 -33.53
CA GLU A 52 -27.16 33.43 -33.82
C GLU A 52 -26.79 34.46 -32.78
N ARG A 53 -26.58 35.72 -33.22
CA ARG A 53 -26.31 36.88 -32.34
C ARG A 53 -27.60 37.59 -32.00
N HIS A 54 -27.81 37.80 -30.70
CA HIS A 54 -28.94 38.52 -30.18
C HIS A 54 -28.49 39.68 -29.29
N ALA A 55 -29.38 40.60 -28.97
CA ALA A 55 -29.10 41.75 -28.10
C ALA A 55 -28.57 41.32 -26.68
N ARG A 56 -28.87 40.09 -26.26
CA ARG A 56 -28.51 39.53 -24.96
C ARG A 56 -27.37 38.52 -25.01
N GLY A 57 -26.74 38.27 -26.16
CA GLY A 57 -25.63 37.32 -26.29
C GLY A 57 -25.71 36.44 -27.54
N ILE A 58 -25.34 35.18 -27.42
CA ILE A 58 -25.30 34.18 -28.51
C ILE A 58 -26.25 33.03 -28.18
N ARG A 59 -26.82 32.41 -29.20
CA ARG A 59 -27.66 31.20 -29.11
C ARG A 59 -27.34 30.24 -30.24
N LEU A 60 -27.37 28.95 -29.97
CA LEU A 60 -27.18 27.92 -30.99
C LEU A 60 -28.30 27.96 -32.05
N THR A 61 -27.88 27.87 -33.30
CA THR A 61 -28.82 27.53 -34.40
C THR A 61 -29.24 26.07 -34.33
N ASP A 62 -30.27 25.65 -35.04
CA ASP A 62 -30.68 24.24 -35.10
C ASP A 62 -29.58 23.35 -35.71
N LEU A 63 -28.84 23.85 -36.72
CA LEU A 63 -27.66 23.15 -37.27
C LEU A 63 -26.52 23.09 -36.27
N GLY A 64 -26.27 24.18 -35.53
CA GLY A 64 -25.27 24.21 -34.47
C GLY A 64 -25.55 23.19 -33.36
N ARG A 65 -26.83 23.06 -32.97
CA ARG A 65 -27.28 22.07 -31.98
C ARG A 65 -27.03 20.66 -32.47
N LYS A 66 -27.49 20.30 -33.67
CA LYS A 66 -27.25 18.97 -34.26
C LYS A 66 -25.78 18.63 -34.38
N LEU A 67 -24.95 19.61 -34.76
CA LEU A 67 -23.51 19.45 -34.84
C LEU A 67 -22.92 19.09 -33.47
N LEU A 68 -23.27 19.85 -32.44
CA LEU A 68 -22.74 19.63 -31.08
C LEU A 68 -23.22 18.31 -30.44
N ASP A 69 -24.49 17.95 -30.65
CA ASP A 69 -25.04 16.67 -30.17
C ASP A 69 -24.28 15.48 -30.76
N SER A 70 -23.85 15.60 -32.03
CA SER A 70 -23.01 14.58 -32.67
C SER A 70 -21.56 14.58 -32.21
N ILE A 71 -20.96 15.70 -31.84
CA ILE A 71 -19.50 15.86 -31.66
C ILE A 71 -19.11 15.79 -30.19
N ASN A 72 -19.93 16.30 -29.25
CA ASN A 72 -19.60 16.35 -27.84
C ASN A 72 -19.21 14.97 -27.26
N PRO A 73 -19.91 13.85 -27.53
CA PRO A 73 -19.49 12.56 -27.04
C PRO A 73 -18.06 12.15 -27.47
N HIS A 74 -17.68 12.54 -28.70
CA HIS A 74 -16.33 12.25 -29.23
C HIS A 74 -15.26 13.16 -28.62
N LEU A 75 -15.58 14.44 -28.37
CA LEU A 75 -14.67 15.35 -27.68
C LEU A 75 -14.39 14.88 -26.24
N THR A 76 -15.42 14.51 -25.52
CA THR A 76 -15.30 13.93 -24.17
C THR A 76 -14.42 12.67 -24.19
N ALA A 77 -14.64 11.75 -25.14
CA ALA A 77 -13.82 10.54 -25.27
C ALA A 77 -12.33 10.85 -25.56
N ILE A 78 -12.06 11.90 -26.36
CA ILE A 78 -10.68 12.35 -26.61
C ILE A 78 -10.05 12.94 -25.33
N GLU A 79 -10.78 13.78 -24.59
CA GLU A 79 -10.32 14.35 -23.31
C GLU A 79 -10.02 13.24 -22.30
N GLU A 80 -10.92 12.28 -22.15
CA GLU A 80 -10.70 11.10 -21.28
C GLU A 80 -9.47 10.27 -21.69
N ALA A 81 -9.29 10.05 -22.99
CA ALA A 81 -8.11 9.33 -23.50
C ALA A 81 -6.80 10.09 -23.21
N ILE A 82 -6.80 11.41 -23.36
CA ILE A 82 -5.65 12.27 -23.03
C ILE A 82 -5.36 12.22 -21.54
N GLU A 83 -6.39 12.36 -20.70
CA GLU A 83 -6.24 12.26 -19.24
C GLU A 83 -5.69 10.89 -18.81
N GLN A 84 -6.18 9.81 -19.40
CA GLN A 84 -5.68 8.46 -19.14
C GLN A 84 -4.20 8.33 -19.54
N ALA A 85 -3.81 8.88 -20.69
CA ALA A 85 -2.42 8.88 -21.13
C ALA A 85 -1.51 9.70 -20.18
N ILE A 86 -1.95 10.87 -19.75
CA ILE A 86 -1.22 11.70 -18.78
C ILE A 86 -1.09 10.98 -17.43
N LYS A 87 -2.16 10.37 -16.94
CA LYS A 87 -2.16 9.56 -15.72
C LYS A 87 -1.23 8.36 -15.85
N ALA A 88 -1.17 7.70 -16.99
CA ALA A 88 -0.27 6.56 -17.23
C ALA A 88 1.22 6.96 -17.19
N VAL A 89 1.57 8.13 -17.70
CA VAL A 89 2.96 8.67 -17.67
C VAL A 89 3.33 9.16 -16.26
N SER A 90 2.36 9.64 -15.49
CA SER A 90 2.59 10.23 -14.16
C SER A 90 2.57 9.19 -13.02
N ARG A 91 2.28 7.92 -13.29
CA ARG A 91 2.17 6.86 -12.27
C ARG A 91 3.54 6.45 -11.76
N LYS A 92 4.00 7.13 -10.73
CA LYS A 92 5.11 6.62 -9.92
C LYS A 92 4.60 5.48 -9.05
N PRO A 93 5.32 4.36 -8.95
CA PRO A 93 4.96 3.30 -8.02
C PRO A 93 4.96 3.82 -6.58
N ILE A 94 4.08 3.31 -5.75
CA ILE A 94 4.13 3.54 -4.31
C ILE A 94 5.40 2.88 -3.79
N ARG A 95 6.30 3.64 -3.18
CA ARG A 95 7.53 3.13 -2.58
C ARG A 95 7.21 2.70 -1.15
N LEU A 96 7.15 1.39 -0.94
CA LEU A 96 6.88 0.78 0.35
C LEU A 96 8.17 0.22 0.94
N LYS A 97 8.52 0.66 2.14
CA LYS A 97 9.62 0.12 2.94
C LYS A 97 9.06 -0.67 4.12
N LEU A 98 9.58 -1.88 4.36
CA LEU A 98 9.14 -2.68 5.50
C LEU A 98 10.20 -3.72 5.90
N THR A 99 9.99 -4.37 7.06
CA THR A 99 10.87 -5.45 7.50
C THR A 99 10.77 -6.67 6.56
N PRO A 100 11.89 -7.35 6.27
CA PRO A 100 11.91 -8.46 5.32
C PRO A 100 10.96 -9.60 5.69
N SER A 101 10.88 -9.95 6.97
CA SER A 101 9.98 -11.02 7.43
C SER A 101 8.52 -10.68 7.18
N LEU A 102 8.10 -9.42 7.44
CA LEU A 102 6.74 -8.96 7.17
C LEU A 102 6.46 -8.94 5.67
N ALA A 103 7.42 -8.46 4.87
CA ALA A 103 7.28 -8.46 3.41
C ALA A 103 7.03 -9.87 2.88
N TYR A 104 7.88 -10.81 3.25
CA TYR A 104 7.84 -12.17 2.73
C TYR A 104 6.64 -12.97 3.22
N LYS A 105 6.38 -12.95 4.54
CA LYS A 105 5.40 -13.83 5.16
C LYS A 105 3.98 -13.27 5.18
N TRP A 106 3.85 -11.95 5.30
CA TRP A 106 2.53 -11.31 5.46
C TRP A 106 2.07 -10.57 4.22
N LEU A 107 2.91 -9.68 3.66
CA LEU A 107 2.49 -8.80 2.57
C LEU A 107 2.38 -9.53 1.22
N VAL A 108 3.45 -10.21 0.79
CA VAL A 108 3.52 -10.83 -0.54
C VAL A 108 2.38 -11.80 -0.80
N PRO A 109 1.97 -12.68 0.13
CA PRO A 109 0.82 -13.56 -0.09
C PRO A 109 -0.53 -12.85 -0.30
N ARG A 110 -0.63 -11.57 0.09
CA ARG A 110 -1.86 -10.76 0.02
C ARG A 110 -1.89 -9.78 -1.16
N LEU A 111 -0.76 -9.58 -1.86
CA LEU A 111 -0.66 -8.57 -2.93
C LEU A 111 -1.58 -8.83 -4.12
N ASP A 112 -1.94 -10.08 -4.39
CA ASP A 112 -2.86 -10.43 -5.47
C ASP A 112 -4.24 -9.80 -5.27
N ASP A 113 -4.75 -9.78 -4.05
CA ASP A 113 -6.01 -9.12 -3.67
C ASP A 113 -5.97 -7.61 -3.95
N PHE A 114 -4.85 -6.96 -3.60
CA PHE A 114 -4.66 -5.54 -3.92
C PHE A 114 -4.60 -5.31 -5.44
N GLN A 115 -3.85 -6.14 -6.15
CA GLN A 115 -3.68 -6.00 -7.60
C GLN A 115 -4.98 -6.20 -8.37
N GLN A 116 -5.84 -7.14 -7.93
CA GLN A 116 -7.16 -7.35 -8.51
C GLN A 116 -8.09 -6.15 -8.29
N SER A 117 -8.07 -5.58 -7.09
CA SER A 117 -8.91 -4.42 -6.74
C SER A 117 -8.39 -3.12 -7.35
N HIS A 118 -7.08 -2.99 -7.56
CA HIS A 118 -6.41 -1.78 -8.02
C HIS A 118 -5.37 -2.07 -9.12
N PRO A 119 -5.77 -2.58 -10.30
CA PRO A 119 -4.85 -3.08 -11.33
C PRO A 119 -3.90 -2.01 -11.91
N ASN A 120 -4.23 -0.76 -11.67
CA ASN A 120 -3.47 0.39 -12.18
C ASN A 120 -2.47 0.96 -11.18
N ILE A 121 -2.42 0.46 -9.93
CA ILE A 121 -1.51 0.95 -8.90
C ILE A 121 -0.34 -0.03 -8.80
N GLN A 122 0.86 0.49 -8.96
CA GLN A 122 2.09 -0.28 -8.78
C GLN A 122 2.68 0.00 -7.40
N VAL A 123 3.20 -1.04 -6.75
CA VAL A 123 3.90 -0.94 -5.46
C VAL A 123 5.33 -1.43 -5.66
N GLN A 124 6.30 -0.60 -5.31
CA GLN A 124 7.71 -0.97 -5.26
C GLN A 124 8.09 -1.26 -3.82
N ILE A 125 8.49 -2.50 -3.55
CA ILE A 125 8.73 -3.01 -2.20
C ILE A 125 10.23 -3.03 -1.92
N PHE A 126 10.64 -2.38 -0.82
CA PHE A 126 11.98 -2.38 -0.27
C PHE A 126 11.96 -3.11 1.07
N ALA A 127 12.37 -4.38 1.05
CA ALA A 127 12.46 -5.22 2.24
C ALA A 127 13.88 -5.11 2.81
N GLU A 128 14.11 -4.15 3.69
CA GLU A 128 15.42 -3.92 4.31
C GLU A 128 15.37 -4.29 5.79
N GLY A 129 16.42 -4.97 6.23
CA GLY A 129 16.60 -5.30 7.65
C GLY A 129 16.95 -4.05 8.44
N ALA A 130 16.20 -3.83 9.47
CA ALA A 130 16.28 -2.77 10.46
C ALA A 130 16.19 -1.34 9.90
N LEU A 131 15.14 -0.68 10.32
CA LEU A 131 15.12 0.74 10.60
C LEU A 131 14.67 1.63 9.47
N VAL A 132 13.43 1.93 9.55
CA VAL A 132 12.93 3.16 8.99
C VAL A 132 13.66 4.30 9.69
N ASN A 133 14.69 4.85 9.04
CA ASN A 133 15.18 6.15 9.44
C ASN A 133 14.03 7.14 9.17
N SER A 134 13.42 7.61 10.23
CA SER A 134 12.27 8.52 10.20
C SER A 134 12.50 9.81 9.43
N SER A 135 13.76 10.20 9.23
CA SER A 135 14.16 11.36 8.42
C SER A 135 14.36 11.04 6.94
N SER A 136 14.44 9.76 6.54
CA SER A 136 14.54 9.35 5.15
C SER A 136 13.18 9.54 4.46
N ARG A 137 13.17 10.22 3.33
CA ARG A 137 12.01 10.42 2.48
C ARG A 137 12.05 9.60 1.19
N ASP A 138 12.78 8.51 1.22
CA ASP A 138 12.98 7.62 0.06
C ASP A 138 11.79 6.68 -0.16
N PHE A 139 10.77 6.75 0.70
CA PHE A 139 9.56 5.93 0.65
C PHE A 139 8.30 6.78 0.83
N ASP A 140 7.18 6.27 0.35
CA ASP A 140 5.87 6.89 0.49
C ASP A 140 5.13 6.35 1.71
N ILE A 141 5.31 5.04 1.98
CA ILE A 141 4.84 4.33 3.18
C ILE A 141 5.98 3.48 3.72
N ALA A 142 6.12 3.45 5.05
CA ALA A 142 6.92 2.42 5.71
C ALA A 142 6.06 1.64 6.71
N ILE A 143 6.40 0.37 6.91
CA ILE A 143 5.87 -0.45 7.99
C ILE A 143 7.03 -0.94 8.82
N ASP A 144 7.13 -0.43 10.04
CA ASP A 144 8.20 -0.78 10.98
C ASP A 144 7.66 -1.60 12.14
N TYR A 145 8.54 -2.36 12.79
CA TYR A 145 8.22 -3.14 13.98
C TYR A 145 8.93 -2.55 15.18
N GLY A 146 8.22 -2.39 16.28
CA GLY A 146 8.82 -1.83 17.50
C GLY A 146 7.94 -1.95 18.73
N PRO A 147 8.48 -1.55 19.91
CA PRO A 147 7.77 -1.62 21.18
C PRO A 147 6.62 -0.62 21.25
N ILE A 148 5.64 -0.92 22.11
CA ILE A 148 4.53 -0.03 22.43
C ILE A 148 4.84 0.63 23.81
N PRO A 149 4.82 1.97 23.92
CA PRO A 149 4.53 2.98 22.90
C PRO A 149 5.67 3.11 21.88
N TYR A 150 5.29 3.36 20.62
CA TYR A 150 6.24 3.56 19.53
C TYR A 150 6.80 4.99 19.55
N LYS A 151 8.10 5.13 19.30
CA LYS A 151 8.83 6.40 19.50
C LYS A 151 8.67 7.43 18.39
N PHE A 152 8.00 7.09 17.29
CA PHE A 152 7.90 7.97 16.14
C PHE A 152 6.57 8.71 16.13
N ASP A 153 6.59 10.03 16.22
CA ASP A 153 5.41 10.88 16.15
C ASP A 153 4.76 10.77 14.76
N GLY A 154 3.45 10.52 14.72
CA GLY A 154 2.69 10.35 13.49
C GLY A 154 2.68 8.94 12.91
N ALA A 155 3.32 7.97 13.56
CA ALA A 155 3.13 6.55 13.22
C ALA A 155 1.77 6.06 13.72
N GLU A 156 1.10 5.25 12.88
CA GLU A 156 -0.17 4.64 13.22
C GLU A 156 0.04 3.15 13.47
N LEU A 157 -0.52 2.63 14.54
CA LEU A 157 -0.51 1.19 14.81
C LEU A 157 -1.29 0.47 13.70
N LEU A 158 -0.62 -0.44 12.99
CA LEU A 158 -1.25 -1.34 12.03
C LEU A 158 -1.83 -2.55 12.75
N MET A 159 -1.00 -3.25 13.53
CA MET A 159 -1.43 -4.40 14.34
C MET A 159 -0.50 -4.60 15.53
N GLU A 160 -1.08 -5.00 16.65
CA GLU A 160 -0.32 -5.54 17.78
C GLU A 160 0.20 -6.93 17.45
N GLU A 161 1.28 -7.32 18.11
CA GLU A 161 1.89 -8.63 17.83
C GLU A 161 1.88 -9.53 19.06
N CYS A 162 1.85 -10.84 18.80
CA CYS A 162 2.00 -11.88 19.81
C CYS A 162 3.22 -12.75 19.50
N LEU A 163 3.95 -13.12 20.54
CA LEU A 163 5.06 -14.07 20.47
C LEU A 163 4.58 -15.48 20.83
N ILE A 164 4.93 -16.44 20.00
CA ILE A 164 4.57 -17.84 20.20
C ILE A 164 5.77 -18.74 19.93
N PRO A 165 6.19 -19.59 20.89
CA PRO A 165 7.25 -20.57 20.68
C PRO A 165 6.81 -21.62 19.66
N VAL A 166 7.61 -21.80 18.61
CA VAL A 166 7.36 -22.77 17.55
C VAL A 166 8.57 -23.64 17.28
N MET A 167 8.34 -24.89 16.92
CA MET A 167 9.37 -25.85 16.57
C MET A 167 8.82 -26.93 15.65
N SER A 168 9.66 -27.71 15.01
CA SER A 168 9.19 -28.87 14.23
C SER A 168 8.59 -29.95 15.15
N PRO A 169 7.65 -30.76 14.66
CA PRO A 169 7.08 -31.87 15.44
C PRO A 169 8.15 -32.84 15.95
N ASP A 170 9.19 -33.09 15.13
CA ASP A 170 10.28 -34.01 15.49
C ASP A 170 11.14 -33.45 16.62
N TYR A 171 11.46 -32.13 16.54
CA TYR A 171 12.20 -31.45 17.59
C TYR A 171 11.40 -31.46 18.91
N PHE A 172 10.09 -31.16 18.83
CA PHE A 172 9.22 -31.25 20.00
C PHE A 172 9.27 -32.61 20.69
N ARG A 173 9.12 -33.73 19.93
CA ARG A 173 9.23 -35.08 20.49
C ARG A 173 10.58 -35.37 21.16
N LYS A 174 11.65 -34.74 20.65
CA LYS A 174 13.01 -34.91 21.21
C LYS A 174 13.19 -34.22 22.55
N VAL A 175 12.61 -32.99 22.72
CA VAL A 175 12.83 -32.13 23.88
C VAL A 175 11.71 -32.16 24.92
N CYS A 176 10.59 -32.82 24.63
CA CYS A 176 9.51 -32.95 25.58
C CYS A 176 9.70 -34.22 26.46
N ASN A 177 9.35 -34.08 27.72
CA ASN A 177 9.26 -35.20 28.65
C ASN A 177 7.78 -35.49 28.95
N THR A 178 7.33 -36.72 28.76
CA THR A 178 5.94 -37.11 29.03
C THR A 178 5.89 -37.75 30.42
N LEU A 179 5.65 -36.95 31.43
CA LEU A 179 5.44 -37.43 32.78
C LEU A 179 3.93 -37.42 33.09
N ASN A 180 3.35 -38.59 33.22
CA ASN A 180 2.03 -38.87 33.81
C ASN A 180 0.81 -38.17 33.20
N THR A 181 0.70 -37.69 32.06
CA THR A 181 -0.46 -36.95 31.45
C THR A 181 -0.14 -35.50 31.03
N SER A 182 0.95 -34.90 31.46
CA SER A 182 1.37 -33.59 31.00
C SER A 182 2.66 -33.65 30.18
N THR A 183 2.62 -33.14 28.96
CA THR A 183 3.80 -32.97 28.10
C THR A 183 4.44 -31.61 28.44
N GLN A 184 5.65 -31.67 29.00
CA GLN A 184 6.38 -30.47 29.40
C GLN A 184 7.71 -30.41 28.68
N LEU A 185 8.08 -29.20 28.21
CA LEU A 185 9.40 -28.94 27.61
C LEU A 185 10.50 -28.96 28.69
N VAL A 186 11.58 -29.65 28.37
CA VAL A 186 12.80 -29.65 29.20
C VAL A 186 13.73 -28.59 28.67
N TRP A 187 13.66 -27.39 29.24
CA TRP A 187 14.31 -26.19 28.74
C TRP A 187 15.84 -26.28 28.70
N GLU A 188 16.46 -27.08 29.58
CA GLU A 188 17.91 -27.32 29.59
C GLU A 188 18.42 -27.97 28.30
N ASN A 189 17.52 -28.65 27.55
CA ASN A 189 17.86 -29.33 26.31
C ASN A 189 17.39 -28.56 25.06
N VAL A 190 16.86 -27.35 25.22
CA VAL A 190 16.31 -26.56 24.13
C VAL A 190 17.36 -25.64 23.55
N THR A 191 17.52 -25.68 22.23
CA THR A 191 18.29 -24.69 21.47
C THR A 191 17.37 -23.52 21.12
N LEU A 192 17.68 -22.32 21.60
CA LEU A 192 16.91 -21.13 21.29
C LEU A 192 17.33 -20.54 19.93
N LEU A 193 16.34 -20.09 19.16
CA LEU A 193 16.54 -19.44 17.87
C LEU A 193 16.03 -18.00 17.98
N HIS A 194 16.93 -17.04 17.81
CA HIS A 194 16.68 -15.63 18.08
C HIS A 194 16.48 -14.84 16.80
N ASP A 195 15.51 -13.91 16.78
CA ASP A 195 15.64 -12.69 16.00
C ASP A 195 16.51 -11.72 16.78
N ALA A 196 17.75 -11.58 16.38
CA ALA A 196 18.75 -10.75 17.08
C ALA A 196 18.61 -9.26 16.77
N MET A 197 17.71 -8.88 15.88
CA MET A 197 17.47 -7.50 15.46
C MET A 197 15.98 -7.19 15.33
N PRO A 198 15.18 -7.42 16.39
CA PRO A 198 13.73 -7.23 16.31
C PRO A 198 13.36 -5.77 16.01
N TRP A 199 14.07 -4.81 16.61
CA TRP A 199 14.00 -3.37 16.32
C TRP A 199 15.31 -2.67 16.68
N GLN A 200 15.42 -1.39 16.34
CA GLN A 200 16.61 -0.57 16.63
C GLN A 200 16.86 -0.50 18.14
N SER A 201 18.09 -0.70 18.52
CA SER A 201 18.55 -0.68 19.91
C SER A 201 18.02 -1.81 20.81
N ALA A 202 17.33 -2.82 20.25
CA ALA A 202 16.97 -4.00 21.01
C ALA A 202 18.21 -4.84 21.33
N LEU A 203 18.17 -5.54 22.45
CA LEU A 203 19.15 -6.60 22.74
C LEU A 203 18.90 -7.77 21.77
N LYS A 204 19.95 -8.50 21.43
CA LYS A 204 19.85 -9.67 20.54
C LYS A 204 19.03 -10.82 21.14
N GLU A 205 18.81 -10.81 22.45
CA GLU A 205 17.96 -11.75 23.19
C GLU A 205 16.60 -11.16 23.58
N GLN A 206 16.28 -9.94 23.14
CA GLN A 206 15.16 -9.13 23.67
C GLN A 206 13.83 -9.86 23.76
N GLU A 207 13.43 -10.54 22.70
CA GLU A 207 12.13 -11.22 22.66
C GLU A 207 12.10 -12.45 23.57
N TRP A 208 13.19 -13.24 23.64
CA TRP A 208 13.29 -14.37 24.54
C TRP A 208 13.40 -13.95 26.02
N LEU A 209 14.13 -12.88 26.34
CA LEU A 209 14.14 -12.30 27.69
C LEU A 209 12.73 -11.93 28.14
N TYR A 210 12.02 -11.18 27.29
CA TYR A 210 10.65 -10.77 27.58
C TYR A 210 9.71 -11.97 27.76
N TRP A 211 9.82 -12.97 26.87
CA TRP A 211 8.98 -14.19 26.93
C TRP A 211 9.25 -14.98 28.20
N ALA A 212 10.51 -15.20 28.56
CA ALA A 212 10.91 -15.92 29.78
C ALA A 212 10.43 -15.21 31.05
N GLU A 213 10.56 -13.89 31.10
CA GLU A 213 10.06 -13.07 32.22
C GLU A 213 8.56 -13.25 32.41
N LYS A 214 7.77 -13.17 31.32
CA LYS A 214 6.31 -13.36 31.37
C LYS A 214 5.89 -14.73 31.86
N HIS A 215 6.70 -15.76 31.61
CA HIS A 215 6.42 -17.12 32.06
C HIS A 215 7.12 -17.48 33.38
N GLN A 216 7.87 -16.54 33.98
CA GLN A 216 8.64 -16.76 35.22
C GLN A 216 9.59 -17.97 35.08
N LEU A 217 10.21 -18.11 33.90
CA LEU A 217 11.17 -19.15 33.59
C LEU A 217 12.60 -18.63 33.67
N GLU A 218 13.45 -19.40 34.36
CA GLU A 218 14.88 -19.16 34.34
C GLU A 218 15.49 -19.85 33.11
N LEU A 219 15.68 -19.07 32.02
CA LEU A 219 16.28 -19.54 30.78
C LEU A 219 17.62 -18.87 30.56
N ASP A 220 18.65 -19.64 30.17
CA ASP A 220 19.88 -19.07 29.62
C ASP A 220 19.64 -18.60 28.18
N VAL A 221 19.07 -17.39 28.05
CA VAL A 221 18.74 -16.82 26.75
C VAL A 221 19.97 -16.33 25.97
N GLY A 222 21.17 -16.36 26.57
CA GLY A 222 22.41 -16.02 25.88
C GLY A 222 22.91 -17.12 24.93
N GLN A 223 22.35 -18.31 25.01
CA GLN A 223 22.70 -19.48 24.20
C GLN A 223 21.80 -19.66 22.99
N GLY A 224 22.27 -20.36 21.98
CA GLY A 224 21.49 -20.71 20.80
C GLY A 224 22.03 -20.07 19.51
N HIS A 225 21.15 -19.93 18.52
CA HIS A 225 21.48 -19.33 17.22
C HIS A 225 20.80 -18.00 17.03
N PHE A 226 21.53 -17.04 16.46
CA PHE A 226 21.11 -15.66 16.29
C PHE A 226 20.97 -15.32 14.81
N PHE A 227 19.77 -14.93 14.40
CA PHE A 227 19.43 -14.50 13.06
C PHE A 227 19.09 -13.01 13.08
N ASN A 228 19.21 -12.33 11.97
CA ASN A 228 18.80 -10.93 11.84
C ASN A 228 17.35 -10.78 11.30
N ARG A 229 16.60 -11.90 11.28
CA ARG A 229 15.24 -11.94 10.71
C ARG A 229 14.44 -13.05 11.40
N THR A 230 13.21 -12.75 11.79
CA THR A 230 12.29 -13.71 12.42
C THR A 230 11.98 -14.90 11.50
N ASP A 231 11.75 -14.66 10.19
CA ASP A 231 11.44 -15.74 9.24
C ASP A 231 12.60 -16.73 9.06
N MET A 232 13.85 -16.32 9.24
CA MET A 232 15.01 -17.21 9.25
C MET A 232 15.03 -18.09 10.52
N ALA A 233 14.75 -17.51 11.69
CA ALA A 233 14.63 -18.27 12.92
C ALA A 233 13.48 -19.27 12.84
N MET A 234 12.34 -18.91 12.26
CA MET A 234 11.21 -19.80 12.02
C MET A 234 11.58 -20.93 11.05
N ALA A 235 12.29 -20.63 9.96
CA ALA A 235 12.75 -21.65 9.02
C ALA A 235 13.75 -22.64 9.66
N ALA A 236 14.61 -22.17 10.55
CA ALA A 236 15.50 -23.04 11.32
C ALA A 236 14.70 -23.92 12.31
N ALA A 237 13.64 -23.40 12.92
CA ALA A 237 12.73 -24.20 13.75
C ALA A 237 12.01 -25.29 12.95
N GLU A 238 11.53 -24.97 11.73
CA GLU A 238 10.92 -25.93 10.79
C GLU A 238 11.93 -27.05 10.41
N ALA A 239 13.19 -26.68 10.21
CA ALA A 239 14.28 -27.63 9.95
C ALA A 239 14.71 -28.47 11.17
N GLY A 240 14.11 -28.26 12.35
CA GLY A 240 14.41 -29.03 13.54
C GLY A 240 15.68 -28.61 14.28
N VAL A 241 16.17 -27.40 14.08
CA VAL A 241 17.37 -26.87 14.73
C VAL A 241 17.10 -26.49 16.18
N GLY A 242 15.91 -25.97 16.48
CA GLY A 242 15.58 -25.47 17.81
C GLY A 242 14.15 -24.93 17.92
N VAL A 243 13.94 -24.07 18.91
CA VAL A 243 12.69 -23.35 19.18
C VAL A 243 12.85 -21.89 18.83
N ALA A 244 12.00 -21.38 17.94
CA ALA A 244 11.94 -19.95 17.60
C ALA A 244 10.75 -19.28 18.30
N LEU A 245 10.88 -18.00 18.65
CA LEU A 245 9.73 -17.15 18.92
C LEU A 245 9.20 -16.62 17.59
N ALA A 246 8.10 -17.19 17.12
CA ALA A 246 7.39 -16.67 15.97
C ALA A 246 6.53 -15.48 16.38
N ARG A 247 6.48 -14.47 15.53
CA ARG A 247 5.44 -13.44 15.58
C ARG A 247 4.20 -14.00 14.92
N LYS A 248 3.05 -13.90 15.57
CA LYS A 248 1.80 -14.55 15.14
C LYS A 248 1.42 -14.13 13.72
N ALA A 249 1.56 -12.87 13.36
CA ALA A 249 1.27 -12.36 12.02
C ALA A 249 2.17 -12.97 10.91
N LEU A 250 3.30 -13.57 11.27
CA LEU A 250 4.22 -14.23 10.32
C LEU A 250 3.96 -15.74 10.18
N LEU A 251 3.04 -16.29 10.98
CA LEU A 251 2.60 -17.67 10.85
C LEU A 251 1.45 -17.76 9.84
N ASN A 252 1.66 -18.49 8.77
CA ASN A 252 0.63 -18.76 7.76
C ASN A 252 0.03 -20.17 8.00
N ASP A 253 0.35 -21.10 7.12
CA ASP A 253 -0.17 -22.46 7.18
C ASP A 253 0.79 -23.49 7.83
N GLU A 254 1.93 -23.04 8.37
CA GLU A 254 2.96 -23.93 8.89
C GLU A 254 2.43 -24.83 10.02
N ILE A 255 1.56 -24.29 10.88
CA ILE A 255 0.90 -25.07 11.94
C ILE A 255 -0.12 -26.04 11.34
N LYS A 256 -0.96 -25.59 10.41
CA LYS A 256 -1.97 -26.43 9.74
C LYS A 256 -1.32 -27.55 8.92
N GLN A 257 -0.20 -27.25 8.27
CA GLN A 257 0.59 -28.21 7.49
C GLN A 257 1.47 -29.11 8.35
N GLN A 258 1.42 -28.97 9.66
CA GLN A 258 2.24 -29.74 10.62
C GLN A 258 3.77 -29.59 10.40
N LYS A 259 4.20 -28.50 9.79
CA LYS A 259 5.62 -28.16 9.67
C LYS A 259 6.16 -27.61 10.99
N LEU A 260 5.32 -26.87 11.69
CA LEU A 260 5.58 -26.34 13.02
C LEU A 260 4.48 -26.75 13.98
N VAL A 261 4.84 -26.90 15.25
CA VAL A 261 3.91 -27.00 16.39
C VAL A 261 4.16 -25.84 17.34
N ALA A 262 3.10 -25.38 17.99
CA ALA A 262 3.11 -24.34 19.01
C ALA A 262 2.54 -24.91 20.32
N PRO A 263 3.33 -25.62 21.11
CA PRO A 263 2.82 -26.32 22.31
C PRO A 263 2.52 -25.40 23.49
N LEU A 264 2.93 -24.14 23.40
CA LEU A 264 2.75 -23.14 24.46
C LEU A 264 1.85 -22.01 23.96
N PRO A 265 1.12 -21.32 24.85
CA PRO A 265 0.24 -20.23 24.49
C PRO A 265 1.05 -19.03 23.96
N ALA A 266 0.45 -18.29 23.05
CA ALA A 266 0.98 -17.00 22.61
C ALA A 266 0.83 -15.96 23.73
N ILE A 267 1.78 -15.05 23.82
CA ILE A 267 1.72 -13.88 24.71
C ILE A 267 1.75 -12.59 23.88
N ASN A 268 1.12 -11.54 24.39
CA ASN A 268 1.27 -10.20 23.78
C ASN A 268 2.74 -9.79 23.83
N ALA A 269 3.29 -9.36 22.69
CA ALA A 269 4.70 -8.99 22.56
C ALA A 269 5.04 -7.63 23.21
N ASN A 270 4.05 -6.85 23.61
CA ASN A 270 4.18 -5.43 23.93
C ASN A 270 4.91 -4.65 22.81
N ALA A 271 4.71 -5.09 21.59
CA ALA A 271 5.26 -4.56 20.35
C ALA A 271 4.25 -4.75 19.23
N GLY A 272 4.46 -4.09 18.09
CA GLY A 272 3.56 -4.16 16.96
C GLY A 272 4.18 -3.60 15.69
N TYR A 273 3.40 -3.67 14.62
CA TYR A 273 3.75 -3.06 13.33
C TYR A 273 3.08 -1.70 13.21
N PHE A 274 3.85 -0.71 12.78
CA PHE A 274 3.43 0.69 12.68
C PHE A 274 3.57 1.20 11.26
N ILE A 275 2.53 1.86 10.76
CA ILE A 275 2.55 2.55 9.46
C ILE A 275 3.06 3.97 9.66
N ILE A 276 4.05 4.35 8.85
CA ILE A 276 4.58 5.70 8.72
C ILE A 276 4.30 6.15 7.29
N THR A 277 3.60 7.27 7.13
CA THR A 277 3.20 7.79 5.81
C THR A 277 3.90 9.13 5.56
N HIS A 278 4.57 9.26 4.41
CA HIS A 278 5.21 10.50 3.97
C HIS A 278 4.57 11.12 2.72
N CYS A 279 3.63 10.40 2.09
CA CYS A 279 2.96 10.85 0.88
C CYS A 279 1.44 10.72 1.06
N GLU A 280 0.72 11.83 0.86
CA GLU A 280 -0.74 11.90 0.97
C GLU A 280 -1.45 11.71 -0.39
N ALA A 281 -0.75 11.16 -1.40
CA ALA A 281 -1.36 10.88 -2.70
C ALA A 281 -2.55 9.91 -2.56
N PRO A 282 -3.60 10.04 -3.39
CA PRO A 282 -4.79 9.19 -3.32
C PRO A 282 -4.45 7.69 -3.39
N GLU A 283 -3.51 7.30 -4.26
CA GLU A 283 -3.07 5.92 -4.42
C GLU A 283 -2.41 5.38 -3.15
N THR A 284 -1.61 6.23 -2.48
CA THR A 284 -0.97 5.91 -1.20
C THR A 284 -2.01 5.69 -0.10
N GLN A 285 -3.06 6.52 -0.05
CA GLN A 285 -4.15 6.37 0.92
C GLN A 285 -5.01 5.14 0.64
N LEU A 286 -5.24 4.78 -0.62
CA LEU A 286 -5.92 3.54 -1.00
C LEU A 286 -5.11 2.32 -0.53
N PHE A 287 -3.81 2.29 -0.78
CA PHE A 287 -2.94 1.19 -0.35
C PHE A 287 -2.87 1.08 1.18
N LYS A 288 -2.74 2.21 1.89
CA LYS A 288 -2.78 2.25 3.36
C LYS A 288 -4.10 1.71 3.92
N SER A 289 -5.23 2.09 3.31
CA SER A 289 -6.55 1.61 3.72
C SER A 289 -6.68 0.10 3.49
N TRP A 290 -6.18 -0.40 2.37
CA TRP A 290 -6.13 -1.83 2.08
C TRP A 290 -5.27 -2.59 3.10
N LEU A 291 -4.07 -2.10 3.44
CA LEU A 291 -3.23 -2.71 4.49
C LEU A 291 -3.98 -2.88 5.81
N LYS A 292 -4.73 -1.85 6.24
CA LYS A 292 -5.54 -1.92 7.47
C LYS A 292 -6.67 -2.94 7.37
N GLN A 293 -7.31 -3.07 6.21
CA GLN A 293 -8.36 -4.07 5.98
C GLN A 293 -7.82 -5.50 6.10
N GLN A 294 -6.59 -5.76 5.61
CA GLN A 294 -5.98 -7.08 5.69
C GLN A 294 -5.76 -7.57 7.13
N VAL A 295 -5.55 -6.65 8.08
CA VAL A 295 -5.41 -7.01 9.51
C VAL A 295 -6.74 -7.42 10.14
N VAL A 296 -7.85 -6.82 9.71
CA VAL A 296 -9.20 -7.10 10.28
C VAL A 296 -9.73 -8.47 9.83
N MET A 297 -9.20 -9.01 8.75
CA MET A 297 -9.62 -10.30 8.16
C MET A 297 -8.92 -11.52 8.78
N GLU A 298 -7.93 -11.33 9.69
CA GLU A 298 -7.23 -12.35 10.48
C GLU A 298 -7.95 -12.64 11.80
#